data_12d6919eb1fe7aba060fc0ebe375061b
#
_entry.id   12d6919eb1fe7aba060fc0ebe375061b
#
_cell.length_a   1.000
_cell.length_b   1.000
_cell.length_c   1.000
_cell.angle_alpha   90.00
_cell.angle_beta   90.00
_cell.angle_gamma   90.00
#
_symmetry.space_group_name_H-M   'P 1'
#
loop_
_entity.id
_entity.type
_entity.pdbx_description
1 polymer ?
#
loop_
_entity_poly.entity_id
_entity_poly.type
_entity_poly.pdbx_seq_one_letter_code
_entity_poly.pdbx_strand_id
1 'polypeptide(L)'
;MSEIVAKLNPTVLWTHFAALNAVPRASKNEERVILFMMDFGKNLGLETIRDHVGNVIIRKPASPGMENRKPIVLQSHLDMVHQKNNDTAFDFDKQGIDMYVDGDWVKARGTTLGADNGIGVATIMSILASHDIDHPAIEALLTIDEETGMTGAMGLQGGMLHGEILLNLDTEEDDEIDIGCAGGMDVTATRTYNSQKIDTSFHSGFKISVKGLQGGHSGIDIHRGRGNANKIINRLAYGHESNGLMLATFEGGSLRNAIPRESQVTCAVPSQNKDTLLTSIRQKITDIQKEFASIEPNLQIEISDITCPDEVMSATDQKHIISAIYAAHNGVFRMSPDIEDLVEASNNVAKIEIKNGQAKILCLTRSSVESSKLDVAQSLKSTFELAGFDVVFSGDYPGWTPNIHSPILNVLTSLYEKMHGQHASVVACHAGLECGILGRNYPKMDMISYGPTIKGAHSPDEKVNITSVLKFWNFTLEILKNIPVKE
;
A
#
# COMPACT_ATOMS: atom_id res chain seq x y z
N MET A 1 -20.51 8.48 24.21
CA MET A 1 -19.27 7.70 24.41
C MET A 1 -18.04 8.42 23.88
N SER A 2 -18.13 9.11 22.76
CA SER A 2 -17.06 10.02 22.28
C SER A 2 -16.63 11.09 23.29
N GLU A 3 -17.50 11.47 24.23
CA GLU A 3 -17.16 12.37 25.35
C GLU A 3 -16.11 11.82 26.31
N ILE A 4 -15.99 10.49 26.45
CA ILE A 4 -14.92 9.86 27.28
C ILE A 4 -13.61 9.97 26.53
N VAL A 5 -13.61 9.71 25.23
CA VAL A 5 -12.41 9.80 24.37
C VAL A 5 -11.89 11.26 24.40
N ALA A 6 -12.76 12.25 24.26
CA ALA A 6 -12.37 13.67 24.30
C ALA A 6 -11.70 14.13 25.60
N LYS A 7 -11.82 13.33 26.69
CA LYS A 7 -11.21 13.65 28.01
C LYS A 7 -9.87 12.95 28.24
N LEU A 8 -9.40 12.14 27.30
CA LEU A 8 -8.09 11.49 27.39
C LEU A 8 -6.96 12.52 27.36
N ASN A 9 -5.77 12.13 27.77
CA ASN A 9 -4.59 12.99 27.77
C ASN A 9 -3.73 12.72 26.52
N PRO A 10 -3.35 13.76 25.75
CA PRO A 10 -3.63 15.20 25.93
C PRO A 10 -5.05 15.59 25.49
N THR A 11 -5.78 16.25 26.37
CA THR A 11 -7.21 16.55 26.17
C THR A 11 -7.45 17.38 24.92
N VAL A 12 -6.57 18.29 24.57
CA VAL A 12 -6.72 19.14 23.39
C VAL A 12 -6.74 18.28 22.10
N LEU A 13 -5.84 17.33 21.96
CA LEU A 13 -5.77 16.43 20.79
C LEU A 13 -7.03 15.54 20.72
N TRP A 14 -7.36 14.87 21.81
CA TRP A 14 -8.51 13.97 21.82
C TRP A 14 -9.86 14.69 21.64
N THR A 15 -9.95 15.96 22.08
CA THR A 15 -11.12 16.81 21.78
C THR A 15 -11.25 17.07 20.28
N HIS A 16 -10.14 17.42 19.61
CA HIS A 16 -10.15 17.62 18.15
C HIS A 16 -10.39 16.32 17.39
N PHE A 17 -9.81 15.19 17.82
CA PHE A 17 -10.09 13.89 17.23
C PHE A 17 -11.57 13.51 17.33
N ALA A 18 -12.18 13.74 18.49
CA ALA A 18 -13.61 13.49 18.67
C ALA A 18 -14.49 14.40 17.79
N ALA A 19 -14.10 15.67 17.64
CA ALA A 19 -14.79 16.62 16.77
C ALA A 19 -14.67 16.25 15.28
N LEU A 20 -13.47 15.84 14.85
CA LEU A 20 -13.22 15.37 13.47
C LEU A 20 -14.02 14.10 13.17
N ASN A 21 -14.03 13.12 14.06
CA ASN A 21 -14.75 11.85 13.89
C ASN A 21 -16.27 11.97 14.01
N ALA A 22 -16.78 13.11 14.45
CA ALA A 22 -18.21 13.43 14.35
C ALA A 22 -18.61 13.84 12.92
N VAL A 23 -17.65 14.17 12.05
CA VAL A 23 -17.87 14.56 10.65
C VAL A 23 -17.68 13.36 9.74
N PRO A 24 -18.69 12.97 8.93
CA PRO A 24 -18.52 11.99 7.87
C PRO A 24 -17.40 12.39 6.88
N ARG A 25 -16.42 11.49 6.66
CA ARG A 25 -15.22 11.79 5.88
C ARG A 25 -14.67 10.58 5.10
N ALA A 26 -15.57 9.72 4.61
CA ALA A 26 -15.16 8.60 3.77
C ALA A 26 -14.42 9.08 2.52
N SER A 27 -13.39 8.33 2.09
CA SER A 27 -12.67 8.60 0.84
C SER A 27 -13.63 8.75 -0.34
N LYS A 28 -13.39 9.70 -1.23
CA LYS A 28 -14.26 10.15 -2.33
C LYS A 28 -15.54 10.90 -1.89
N ASN A 29 -15.74 11.15 -0.60
CA ASN A 29 -16.89 11.90 -0.07
C ASN A 29 -16.47 12.90 1.05
N GLU A 30 -15.42 13.69 0.79
CA GLU A 30 -14.73 14.51 1.78
C GLU A 30 -15.30 15.95 1.92
N GLU A 31 -16.28 16.36 1.12
CA GLU A 31 -16.75 17.77 1.10
C GLU A 31 -17.08 18.31 2.49
N ARG A 32 -17.68 17.49 3.37
CA ARG A 32 -18.03 17.91 4.73
C ARG A 32 -16.83 18.16 5.61
N VAL A 33 -15.82 17.30 5.56
CA VAL A 33 -14.60 17.49 6.35
C VAL A 33 -13.74 18.61 5.78
N ILE A 34 -13.74 18.83 4.46
CA ILE A 34 -13.12 19.99 3.82
C ILE A 34 -13.74 21.27 4.37
N LEU A 35 -15.08 21.40 4.36
CA LEU A 35 -15.77 22.58 4.91
C LEU A 35 -15.51 22.74 6.40
N PHE A 36 -15.51 21.65 7.17
CA PHE A 36 -15.18 21.67 8.59
C PHE A 36 -13.79 22.26 8.83
N MET A 37 -12.77 21.83 8.08
CA MET A 37 -11.41 22.35 8.21
C MET A 37 -11.25 23.79 7.68
N MET A 38 -11.97 24.16 6.62
CA MET A 38 -12.03 25.53 6.13
C MET A 38 -12.61 26.49 7.19
N ASP A 39 -13.69 26.08 7.86
CA ASP A 39 -14.30 26.87 8.92
C ASP A 39 -13.43 26.90 10.16
N PHE A 40 -12.76 25.79 10.51
CA PHE A 40 -11.84 25.72 11.62
C PHE A 40 -10.70 26.76 11.49
N GLY A 41 -10.00 26.79 10.34
CA GLY A 41 -8.91 27.74 10.11
C GLY A 41 -9.38 29.20 10.10
N LYS A 42 -10.53 29.48 9.47
CA LYS A 42 -11.14 30.83 9.43
C LYS A 42 -11.54 31.32 10.82
N ASN A 43 -12.11 30.44 11.65
CA ASN A 43 -12.52 30.79 13.02
C ASN A 43 -11.32 31.10 13.93
N LEU A 44 -10.13 30.57 13.62
CA LEU A 44 -8.87 30.93 14.26
C LEU A 44 -8.26 32.24 13.72
N GLY A 45 -8.88 32.83 12.68
CA GLY A 45 -8.30 34.02 12.00
C GLY A 45 -7.06 33.72 11.17
N LEU A 46 -6.81 32.47 10.79
CA LEU A 46 -5.68 32.03 10.02
C LEU A 46 -5.98 32.07 8.50
N GLU A 47 -4.95 32.35 7.69
CA GLU A 47 -5.06 32.20 6.24
C GLU A 47 -5.40 30.75 5.91
N THR A 48 -6.52 30.54 5.23
CA THR A 48 -7.07 29.23 4.96
C THR A 48 -7.48 29.13 3.49
N ILE A 49 -6.88 28.21 2.77
CA ILE A 49 -7.02 28.05 1.32
C ILE A 49 -7.54 26.64 1.04
N ARG A 50 -8.53 26.54 0.16
CA ARG A 50 -8.86 25.29 -0.50
C ARG A 50 -8.26 25.35 -1.91
N ASP A 51 -7.47 24.33 -2.28
CA ASP A 51 -6.94 24.25 -3.63
C ASP A 51 -7.99 23.72 -4.62
N HIS A 52 -7.61 23.60 -5.89
CA HIS A 52 -8.52 23.23 -6.98
C HIS A 52 -8.96 21.74 -6.94
N VAL A 53 -8.24 20.88 -6.22
CA VAL A 53 -8.62 19.46 -6.06
C VAL A 53 -9.35 19.19 -4.75
N GLY A 54 -9.27 20.09 -3.76
CA GLY A 54 -9.98 19.98 -2.50
C GLY A 54 -9.08 19.91 -1.27
N ASN A 55 -7.75 19.92 -1.42
CA ASN A 55 -6.85 20.01 -0.27
C ASN A 55 -7.07 21.31 0.49
N VAL A 56 -6.88 21.26 1.81
CA VAL A 56 -6.95 22.46 2.67
C VAL A 56 -5.57 22.82 3.17
N ILE A 57 -5.17 24.06 2.96
CA ILE A 57 -3.90 24.62 3.46
C ILE A 57 -4.22 25.72 4.47
N ILE A 58 -3.71 25.60 5.69
CA ILE A 58 -3.88 26.60 6.76
C ILE A 58 -2.50 27.08 7.19
N ARG A 59 -2.28 28.41 7.16
CA ARG A 59 -0.99 29.03 7.49
C ARG A 59 -1.03 29.68 8.86
N LYS A 60 -0.07 29.35 9.71
CA LYS A 60 0.13 29.93 11.04
C LYS A 60 1.51 30.59 11.11
N PRO A 61 1.61 31.91 11.44
CA PRO A 61 2.90 32.55 11.68
C PRO A 61 3.69 31.90 12.80
N ALA A 62 5.01 32.02 12.78
CA ALA A 62 5.86 31.52 13.87
C ALA A 62 5.45 32.12 15.22
N SER A 63 5.57 31.34 16.28
CA SER A 63 5.45 31.84 17.65
C SER A 63 6.61 32.80 18.00
N PRO A 64 6.42 33.73 18.97
CA PRO A 64 7.46 34.66 19.35
C PRO A 64 8.79 33.98 19.67
N GLY A 65 9.87 34.43 19.03
CA GLY A 65 11.24 33.87 19.22
C GLY A 65 11.56 32.68 18.28
N MET A 66 10.62 32.23 17.45
CA MET A 66 10.82 31.14 16.50
C MET A 66 10.87 31.60 15.03
N GLU A 67 10.86 32.90 14.77
CA GLU A 67 10.78 33.50 13.42
C GLU A 67 12.01 33.22 12.55
N ASN A 68 13.14 32.94 13.18
CA ASN A 68 14.40 32.60 12.53
C ASN A 68 14.54 31.11 12.20
N ARG A 69 13.55 30.27 12.55
CA ARG A 69 13.53 28.84 12.21
C ARG A 69 13.04 28.63 10.78
N LYS A 70 13.47 27.51 10.17
CA LYS A 70 12.97 27.09 8.85
C LYS A 70 11.45 26.92 8.91
N PRO A 71 10.68 27.40 7.91
CA PRO A 71 9.25 27.15 7.84
C PRO A 71 9.00 25.66 7.56
N ILE A 72 7.93 25.13 8.14
CA ILE A 72 7.59 23.72 8.01
C ILE A 72 6.20 23.50 7.41
N VAL A 73 6.03 22.35 6.81
CA VAL A 73 4.72 21.79 6.46
C VAL A 73 4.39 20.68 7.46
N LEU A 74 3.24 20.74 8.13
CA LEU A 74 2.62 19.60 8.82
C LEU A 74 1.59 18.99 7.88
N GLN A 75 1.72 17.70 7.57
CA GLN A 75 0.88 17.06 6.58
C GLN A 75 0.17 15.83 7.15
N SER A 76 -1.13 15.72 6.82
CA SER A 76 -2.01 14.59 7.11
C SER A 76 -3.13 14.54 6.08
N HIS A 77 -3.80 13.39 5.92
CA HIS A 77 -4.97 13.28 5.06
C HIS A 77 -6.30 13.36 5.84
N LEU A 78 -7.33 13.90 5.18
CA LEU A 78 -8.65 14.15 5.77
C LEU A 78 -9.59 12.96 5.69
N ASP A 79 -9.46 12.16 4.65
CA ASP A 79 -10.30 11.00 4.41
C ASP A 79 -10.01 9.83 5.35
N MET A 80 -10.78 8.80 5.28
CA MET A 80 -10.58 7.53 5.97
C MET A 80 -11.20 6.38 5.19
N VAL A 81 -10.63 5.19 5.30
CA VAL A 81 -11.28 3.96 4.83
C VAL A 81 -12.60 3.72 5.56
N HIS A 82 -13.65 3.40 4.81
CA HIS A 82 -14.98 3.15 5.34
C HIS A 82 -15.33 1.66 5.25
N GLN A 83 -14.97 0.91 6.29
CA GLN A 83 -15.30 -0.51 6.44
C GLN A 83 -16.15 -0.74 7.69
N LYS A 84 -17.06 -1.70 7.61
CA LYS A 84 -17.89 -2.12 8.75
C LYS A 84 -18.16 -3.62 8.72
N ASN A 85 -18.46 -4.20 9.87
CA ASN A 85 -18.92 -5.58 9.94
C ASN A 85 -20.29 -5.74 9.26
N ASN A 86 -20.56 -6.90 8.67
CA ASN A 86 -21.79 -7.16 7.91
C ASN A 86 -23.09 -7.01 8.75
N ASP A 87 -23.00 -7.22 10.05
CA ASP A 87 -24.08 -7.09 11.02
C ASP A 87 -24.20 -5.68 11.62
N THR A 88 -23.30 -4.77 11.28
CA THR A 88 -23.30 -3.38 11.78
C THR A 88 -24.19 -2.48 10.93
N ALA A 89 -25.24 -1.94 11.53
CA ALA A 89 -26.10 -0.94 10.89
C ALA A 89 -25.45 0.45 11.05
N PHE A 90 -24.69 0.90 10.04
CA PHE A 90 -24.00 2.18 10.04
C PHE A 90 -23.99 2.80 8.63
N ASP A 91 -24.15 4.12 8.56
CA ASP A 91 -24.13 4.90 7.33
C ASP A 91 -23.00 5.94 7.40
N PHE A 92 -21.88 5.65 6.73
CA PHE A 92 -20.69 6.51 6.70
C PHE A 92 -20.95 7.89 6.08
N ASP A 93 -22.02 8.06 5.30
CA ASP A 93 -22.37 9.35 4.71
C ASP A 93 -23.13 10.27 5.67
N LYS A 94 -23.60 9.74 6.82
CA LYS A 94 -24.50 10.49 7.71
C LYS A 94 -24.07 10.48 9.16
N GLN A 95 -23.35 9.46 9.60
CA GLN A 95 -23.06 9.22 11.01
C GLN A 95 -21.60 9.46 11.33
N GLY A 96 -21.32 10.11 12.45
CA GLY A 96 -19.99 10.15 13.04
C GLY A 96 -19.63 8.82 13.70
N ILE A 97 -18.35 8.56 13.85
CA ILE A 97 -17.81 7.31 14.40
C ILE A 97 -18.13 7.19 15.89
N ASP A 98 -18.71 6.07 16.30
CA ASP A 98 -19.01 5.77 17.71
C ASP A 98 -17.80 5.14 18.40
N MET A 99 -16.98 5.99 19.01
CA MET A 99 -15.74 5.62 19.66
C MET A 99 -15.93 5.19 21.12
N TYR A 100 -15.07 4.27 21.56
CA TYR A 100 -15.00 3.86 22.96
C TYR A 100 -13.56 3.51 23.37
N VAL A 101 -13.31 3.51 24.69
CA VAL A 101 -12.04 3.13 25.29
C VAL A 101 -12.11 1.66 25.70
N ASP A 102 -11.06 0.89 25.36
CA ASP A 102 -10.86 -0.51 25.75
C ASP A 102 -9.41 -0.70 26.24
N GLY A 103 -9.21 -0.66 27.56
CA GLY A 103 -7.88 -0.63 28.15
C GLY A 103 -7.08 0.59 27.71
N ASP A 104 -5.90 0.38 27.11
CA ASP A 104 -5.05 1.45 26.57
C ASP A 104 -5.31 1.73 25.08
N TRP A 105 -6.50 1.39 24.58
CA TRP A 105 -6.86 1.56 23.18
C TRP A 105 -8.18 2.34 23.02
N VAL A 106 -8.23 3.18 21.99
CA VAL A 106 -9.46 3.73 21.45
C VAL A 106 -9.87 2.90 20.24
N LYS A 107 -11.14 2.53 20.16
CA LYS A 107 -11.76 1.71 19.12
C LYS A 107 -13.08 2.30 18.64
N ALA A 108 -13.58 1.82 17.51
CA ALA A 108 -14.93 2.10 17.01
C ALA A 108 -15.86 0.87 17.12
N ARG A 109 -17.18 1.09 17.19
CA ARG A 109 -18.17 0.01 17.29
C ARG A 109 -18.55 -0.55 15.92
N GLY A 110 -17.84 -1.60 15.51
CA GLY A 110 -18.16 -2.36 14.30
C GLY A 110 -17.84 -1.64 12.99
N THR A 111 -17.10 -0.52 13.05
CA THR A 111 -16.60 0.24 11.91
C THR A 111 -15.10 0.49 12.03
N THR A 112 -14.47 0.93 10.95
CA THR A 112 -13.16 1.60 11.01
C THR A 112 -13.22 2.77 11.99
N LEU A 113 -12.10 3.07 12.66
CA LEU A 113 -11.99 4.15 13.63
C LEU A 113 -11.65 5.50 12.97
N GLY A 114 -10.84 5.46 11.91
CA GLY A 114 -10.27 6.65 11.26
C GLY A 114 -9.20 7.32 12.14
N ALA A 115 -8.44 6.55 12.91
CA ALA A 115 -7.24 7.02 13.57
C ALA A 115 -6.15 7.33 12.55
N ASP A 116 -6.08 6.53 11.52
CA ASP A 116 -5.43 6.74 10.24
C ASP A 116 -6.32 7.65 9.36
N ASN A 117 -5.95 8.86 9.05
CA ASN A 117 -4.91 9.70 9.66
C ASN A 117 -5.51 10.79 10.58
N GLY A 118 -6.66 10.47 11.22
CA GLY A 118 -7.41 11.41 12.07
C GLY A 118 -6.62 11.89 13.29
N ILE A 119 -5.68 11.09 13.83
CA ILE A 119 -4.80 11.52 14.94
C ILE A 119 -3.80 12.57 14.45
N GLY A 120 -3.22 12.40 13.26
CA GLY A 120 -2.37 13.41 12.63
C GLY A 120 -3.13 14.72 12.42
N VAL A 121 -4.33 14.67 11.84
CA VAL A 121 -5.20 15.86 11.65
C VAL A 121 -5.52 16.52 12.99
N ALA A 122 -5.90 15.76 14.03
CA ALA A 122 -6.22 16.30 15.35
C ALA A 122 -4.98 16.95 16.03
N THR A 123 -3.78 16.40 15.80
CA THR A 123 -2.52 16.98 16.22
C THR A 123 -2.28 18.34 15.57
N ILE A 124 -2.44 18.41 14.26
CA ILE A 124 -2.34 19.66 13.48
C ILE A 124 -3.35 20.69 13.99
N MET A 125 -4.63 20.29 14.16
CA MET A 125 -5.66 21.18 14.71
C MET A 125 -5.27 21.73 16.07
N SER A 126 -4.71 20.89 16.96
CA SER A 126 -4.29 21.28 18.31
C SER A 126 -3.17 22.32 18.28
N ILE A 127 -2.19 22.12 17.41
CA ILE A 127 -1.07 23.06 17.23
C ILE A 127 -1.57 24.39 16.62
N LEU A 128 -2.45 24.33 15.63
CA LEU A 128 -3.01 25.55 15.01
C LEU A 128 -3.85 26.38 16.01
N ALA A 129 -4.61 25.74 16.88
CA ALA A 129 -5.44 26.41 17.87
C ALA A 129 -4.65 26.92 19.11
N SER A 130 -3.44 26.45 19.31
CA SER A 130 -2.64 26.81 20.49
C SER A 130 -2.13 28.24 20.45
N HIS A 131 -1.87 28.82 21.64
CA HIS A 131 -1.21 30.11 21.84
C HIS A 131 0.08 30.04 22.65
N ASP A 132 0.41 28.83 23.15
CA ASP A 132 1.49 28.54 24.12
C ASP A 132 2.46 27.47 23.63
N ILE A 133 2.28 26.93 22.44
CA ILE A 133 3.23 26.00 21.82
C ILE A 133 4.26 26.78 21.00
N ASP A 134 5.54 26.55 21.29
CA ASP A 134 6.64 27.11 20.47
C ASP A 134 6.72 26.39 19.14
N HIS A 135 6.65 27.11 18.03
CA HIS A 135 6.71 26.57 16.68
C HIS A 135 7.24 27.58 15.65
N PRO A 136 7.93 27.13 14.58
CA PRO A 136 8.24 27.98 13.42
C PRO A 136 6.97 28.37 12.65
N ALA A 137 7.11 29.10 11.54
CA ALA A 137 6.01 29.28 10.61
C ALA A 137 5.55 27.92 10.09
N ILE A 138 4.23 27.68 10.17
CA ILE A 138 3.59 26.40 9.81
C ILE A 138 2.66 26.60 8.60
N GLU A 139 2.74 25.69 7.65
CA GLU A 139 1.72 25.40 6.66
C GLU A 139 1.13 24.03 6.98
N ALA A 140 -0.13 23.97 7.41
CA ALA A 140 -0.84 22.70 7.57
C ALA A 140 -1.40 22.28 6.21
N LEU A 141 -0.89 21.21 5.62
CA LEU A 141 -1.40 20.61 4.41
C LEU A 141 -2.29 19.42 4.77
N LEU A 142 -3.57 19.54 4.48
CA LEU A 142 -4.57 18.51 4.74
C LEU A 142 -5.08 18.01 3.38
N THR A 143 -4.64 16.84 2.99
CA THR A 143 -4.92 16.23 1.69
C THR A 143 -6.24 15.45 1.72
N ILE A 144 -6.74 15.11 0.53
CA ILE A 144 -7.94 14.30 0.32
C ILE A 144 -7.61 13.03 -0.46
N ASP A 145 -8.46 12.01 -0.31
CA ASP A 145 -8.42 10.78 -1.13
C ASP A 145 -7.06 10.05 -1.09
N GLU A 146 -6.41 10.05 0.07
CA GLU A 146 -5.16 9.31 0.25
C GLU A 146 -5.39 7.81 0.04
N GLU A 147 -6.40 7.28 0.71
CA GLU A 147 -6.71 5.87 0.90
C GLU A 147 -7.13 5.12 -0.39
N THR A 148 -7.56 5.84 -1.42
CA THR A 148 -8.07 5.19 -2.64
C THR A 148 -7.39 5.65 -3.91
N GLY A 149 -6.64 6.76 -3.90
CA GLY A 149 -6.04 7.26 -5.12
C GLY A 149 -5.01 8.37 -4.97
N MET A 150 -4.77 8.89 -3.75
CA MET A 150 -3.84 10.01 -3.47
C MET A 150 -4.08 11.22 -4.39
N THR A 151 -5.35 11.43 -4.80
CA THR A 151 -5.67 12.46 -5.81
C THR A 151 -5.43 13.86 -5.28
N GLY A 152 -5.51 14.06 -3.96
CA GLY A 152 -5.14 15.31 -3.31
C GLY A 152 -3.67 15.65 -3.51
N ALA A 153 -2.76 14.74 -3.14
CA ALA A 153 -1.33 14.94 -3.32
C ALA A 153 -0.93 15.03 -4.80
N MET A 154 -1.53 14.19 -5.67
CA MET A 154 -1.28 14.23 -7.12
C MET A 154 -1.67 15.54 -7.76
N GLY A 155 -2.75 16.15 -7.28
CA GLY A 155 -3.28 17.41 -7.81
C GLY A 155 -2.66 18.66 -7.21
N LEU A 156 -1.93 18.56 -6.10
CA LEU A 156 -1.29 19.71 -5.46
C LEU A 156 -0.26 20.33 -6.41
N GLN A 157 -0.45 21.59 -6.74
CA GLN A 157 0.45 22.30 -7.64
C GLN A 157 1.72 22.78 -6.94
N GLY A 158 2.85 22.76 -7.66
CA GLY A 158 4.10 23.34 -7.18
C GLY A 158 3.96 24.83 -6.87
N GLY A 159 4.67 25.32 -5.83
CA GLY A 159 4.65 26.71 -5.41
C GLY A 159 3.50 27.11 -4.48
N MET A 160 2.61 26.20 -4.12
CA MET A 160 1.58 26.46 -3.11
C MET A 160 2.12 26.40 -1.68
N LEU A 161 3.15 25.59 -1.44
CA LEU A 161 3.84 25.47 -0.17
C LEU A 161 5.19 26.17 -0.20
N HIS A 162 5.58 26.77 0.92
CA HIS A 162 6.83 27.49 1.12
C HIS A 162 7.71 26.86 2.20
N GLY A 163 7.20 25.83 2.90
CA GLY A 163 7.95 25.09 3.90
C GLY A 163 9.18 24.41 3.32
N GLU A 164 10.28 24.43 4.07
CA GLU A 164 11.54 23.76 3.70
C GLU A 164 11.62 22.33 4.22
N ILE A 165 10.82 22.01 5.26
CA ILE A 165 10.75 20.72 5.93
C ILE A 165 9.28 20.29 5.92
N LEU A 166 9.02 19.02 5.58
CA LEU A 166 7.70 18.42 5.70
C LEU A 166 7.71 17.31 6.75
N LEU A 167 6.83 17.46 7.72
CA LEU A 167 6.55 16.47 8.75
C LEU A 167 5.19 15.82 8.40
N ASN A 168 5.24 14.64 7.81
CA ASN A 168 4.07 13.81 7.58
C ASN A 168 3.75 13.03 8.87
N LEU A 169 2.48 12.98 9.25
CA LEU A 169 2.04 12.42 10.53
C LEU A 169 1.23 11.12 10.31
N ASP A 170 1.74 10.24 9.44
CA ASP A 170 0.98 9.12 8.87
C ASP A 170 1.62 7.74 9.12
N THR A 171 2.73 7.69 9.83
CA THR A 171 3.34 6.43 10.27
C THR A 171 2.50 5.82 11.40
N GLU A 172 2.35 4.48 11.40
CA GLU A 172 1.48 3.74 12.32
C GLU A 172 2.21 3.03 13.48
N GLU A 173 3.51 3.31 13.66
CA GLU A 173 4.33 2.77 14.77
C GLU A 173 5.08 3.89 15.45
N ASP A 174 4.99 3.97 16.79
CA ASP A 174 5.50 5.11 17.55
C ASP A 174 7.01 5.06 17.84
N ASP A 175 7.68 4.03 17.38
CA ASP A 175 9.13 3.86 17.44
C ASP A 175 9.78 3.86 16.04
N GLU A 176 9.01 4.12 15.00
CA GLU A 176 9.49 4.22 13.62
C GLU A 176 9.55 5.66 13.14
N ILE A 177 10.53 5.93 12.29
CA ILE A 177 10.71 7.18 11.54
C ILE A 177 10.92 6.79 10.09
N ASP A 178 9.93 7.07 9.25
CA ASP A 178 10.02 6.79 7.81
C ASP A 178 10.73 7.91 7.08
N ILE A 179 11.70 7.53 6.24
CA ILE A 179 12.51 8.42 5.40
C ILE A 179 12.38 8.13 3.91
N GLY A 180 11.48 7.23 3.55
CA GLY A 180 11.27 6.80 2.17
C GLY A 180 10.04 5.92 2.00
N CYS A 181 9.55 5.85 0.78
CA CYS A 181 8.47 4.94 0.42
C CYS A 181 8.59 4.45 -1.03
N ALA A 182 7.96 3.32 -1.34
CA ALA A 182 7.94 2.83 -2.71
C ALA A 182 6.85 3.53 -3.53
N GLY A 183 7.22 3.95 -4.73
CA GLY A 183 6.28 4.19 -5.81
C GLY A 183 5.81 2.89 -6.44
N GLY A 184 4.89 2.98 -7.38
CA GLY A 184 4.36 1.83 -8.10
C GLY A 184 4.11 2.11 -9.57
N MET A 185 4.08 1.03 -10.35
CA MET A 185 3.72 1.07 -11.77
C MET A 185 3.02 -0.22 -12.16
N ASP A 186 1.86 -0.08 -12.74
CA ASP A 186 1.10 -1.18 -13.33
C ASP A 186 1.71 -1.60 -14.66
N VAL A 187 2.00 -2.89 -14.80
CA VAL A 187 2.39 -3.50 -16.06
C VAL A 187 1.28 -4.44 -16.51
N THR A 188 0.64 -4.12 -17.63
CA THR A 188 -0.43 -4.91 -18.24
C THR A 188 0.08 -5.52 -19.54
N ALA A 189 0.16 -6.86 -19.60
CA ALA A 189 0.47 -7.59 -20.82
C ALA A 189 -0.77 -8.27 -21.36
N THR A 190 -1.09 -8.04 -22.65
CA THR A 190 -2.24 -8.63 -23.33
C THR A 190 -1.83 -9.27 -24.63
N ARG A 191 -2.46 -10.40 -24.97
CA ARG A 191 -2.21 -11.11 -26.22
C ARG A 191 -3.45 -11.91 -26.64
N THR A 192 -3.73 -11.93 -27.94
CA THR A 192 -4.62 -12.94 -28.52
C THR A 192 -3.82 -14.23 -28.78
N TYR A 193 -4.46 -15.37 -28.61
CA TYR A 193 -3.86 -16.67 -28.97
C TYR A 193 -4.83 -17.50 -29.83
N ASN A 194 -4.25 -18.43 -30.59
CA ASN A 194 -5.04 -19.33 -31.42
C ASN A 194 -5.52 -20.52 -30.60
N SER A 195 -6.82 -20.77 -30.63
CA SER A 195 -7.42 -22.00 -30.11
C SER A 195 -7.48 -23.07 -31.22
N GLN A 196 -7.37 -24.32 -30.78
CA GLN A 196 -7.58 -25.48 -31.63
C GLN A 196 -8.59 -26.43 -31.02
N LYS A 197 -9.48 -26.96 -31.84
CA LYS A 197 -10.42 -28.02 -31.43
C LYS A 197 -9.67 -29.33 -31.26
N ILE A 198 -10.04 -30.10 -30.28
CA ILE A 198 -9.52 -31.46 -30.02
C ILE A 198 -10.67 -32.45 -30.00
N ASP A 199 -10.39 -33.71 -30.38
CA ASP A 199 -11.34 -34.80 -30.25
C ASP A 199 -11.37 -35.30 -28.80
N THR A 200 -12.45 -34.96 -28.11
CA THR A 200 -12.60 -35.32 -26.67
C THR A 200 -12.71 -36.83 -26.41
N SER A 201 -12.95 -37.64 -27.46
CA SER A 201 -12.98 -39.12 -27.35
C SER A 201 -11.60 -39.75 -27.15
N PHE A 202 -10.53 -39.04 -27.53
CA PHE A 202 -9.13 -39.46 -27.38
C PHE A 202 -8.36 -38.69 -26.32
N HIS A 203 -9.00 -37.70 -25.69
CA HIS A 203 -8.38 -36.84 -24.69
C HIS A 203 -9.12 -36.91 -23.34
N SER A 204 -8.39 -36.69 -22.28
CA SER A 204 -8.90 -36.58 -20.92
C SER A 204 -8.71 -35.16 -20.41
N GLY A 205 -9.77 -34.62 -19.76
CA GLY A 205 -9.72 -33.30 -19.13
C GLY A 205 -9.36 -33.39 -17.65
N PHE A 206 -8.57 -32.45 -17.17
CA PHE A 206 -8.29 -32.30 -15.75
C PHE A 206 -8.04 -30.85 -15.37
N LYS A 207 -8.19 -30.54 -14.10
CA LYS A 207 -7.94 -29.23 -13.53
C LYS A 207 -6.86 -29.35 -12.44
N ILE A 208 -5.94 -28.40 -12.42
CA ILE A 208 -5.02 -28.20 -11.29
C ILE A 208 -5.43 -26.92 -10.60
N SER A 209 -5.56 -26.95 -9.28
CA SER A 209 -5.87 -25.78 -8.46
C SER A 209 -4.88 -25.64 -7.30
N VAL A 210 -4.47 -24.42 -7.03
CA VAL A 210 -3.67 -24.01 -5.87
C VAL A 210 -4.53 -23.15 -4.98
N LYS A 211 -4.57 -23.44 -3.68
CA LYS A 211 -5.32 -22.71 -2.66
C LYS A 211 -4.65 -22.83 -1.29
N GLY A 212 -5.14 -22.09 -0.30
CA GLY A 212 -4.64 -22.15 1.07
C GLY A 212 -3.35 -21.38 1.33
N LEU A 213 -2.89 -20.57 0.36
CA LEU A 213 -1.75 -19.66 0.56
C LEU A 213 -2.15 -18.47 1.45
N GLN A 214 -1.18 -17.93 2.21
CA GLN A 214 -1.40 -16.78 3.08
C GLN A 214 -1.72 -15.51 2.29
N GLY A 215 -1.02 -15.30 1.16
CA GLY A 215 -1.10 -14.04 0.43
C GLY A 215 -0.47 -12.88 1.20
N GLY A 216 -0.99 -11.68 1.02
CA GLY A 216 -0.53 -10.47 1.68
C GLY A 216 -0.43 -9.29 0.73
N HIS A 217 0.02 -8.14 1.26
CA HIS A 217 0.24 -6.94 0.47
C HIS A 217 1.48 -7.09 -0.42
N SER A 218 1.36 -6.73 -1.71
CA SER A 218 2.42 -6.92 -2.71
C SER A 218 3.67 -6.03 -2.50
N GLY A 219 3.62 -5.11 -1.56
CA GLY A 219 4.77 -4.32 -1.11
C GLY A 219 5.24 -4.84 0.25
N ILE A 220 4.51 -4.56 1.32
CA ILE A 220 4.91 -4.83 2.71
C ILE A 220 5.29 -6.29 2.96
N ASP A 221 4.61 -7.24 2.33
CA ASP A 221 4.85 -8.67 2.55
C ASP A 221 5.70 -9.35 1.48
N ILE A 222 6.14 -8.63 0.44
CA ILE A 222 6.80 -9.22 -0.75
C ILE A 222 8.12 -9.92 -0.42
N HIS A 223 8.83 -9.46 0.62
CA HIS A 223 10.11 -10.01 1.08
C HIS A 223 9.96 -11.29 1.91
N ARG A 224 8.75 -11.63 2.35
CA ARG A 224 8.51 -12.76 3.26
C ARG A 224 8.57 -14.13 2.60
N GLY A 225 8.83 -14.18 1.29
CA GLY A 225 8.94 -15.45 0.55
C GLY A 225 7.64 -16.22 0.40
N ARG A 226 6.48 -15.58 0.61
CA ARG A 226 5.16 -16.20 0.48
C ARG A 226 4.91 -16.71 -0.94
N GLY A 227 4.14 -17.78 -1.05
CA GLY A 227 3.81 -18.40 -2.32
C GLY A 227 2.92 -17.51 -3.18
N ASN A 228 3.28 -17.38 -4.47
CA ASN A 228 2.42 -16.77 -5.49
C ASN A 228 1.71 -17.89 -6.26
N ALA A 229 0.38 -18.01 -6.11
CA ALA A 229 -0.40 -19.10 -6.70
C ALA A 229 -0.25 -19.17 -8.24
N ASN A 230 -0.15 -18.01 -8.91
CA ASN A 230 0.02 -17.93 -10.36
C ASN A 230 1.37 -18.53 -10.79
N LYS A 231 2.43 -18.23 -10.08
CA LYS A 231 3.78 -18.77 -10.36
C LYS A 231 3.83 -20.28 -10.05
N ILE A 232 3.17 -20.74 -8.99
CA ILE A 232 3.10 -22.16 -8.64
C ILE A 232 2.37 -22.95 -9.73
N ILE A 233 1.18 -22.50 -10.16
CA ILE A 233 0.44 -23.13 -11.26
C ILE A 233 1.26 -23.16 -12.55
N ASN A 234 1.86 -22.03 -12.90
CA ASN A 234 2.68 -21.95 -14.11
C ASN A 234 3.87 -22.93 -14.07
N ARG A 235 4.52 -23.08 -12.90
CA ARG A 235 5.60 -24.05 -12.68
C ARG A 235 5.14 -25.48 -12.86
N LEU A 236 3.91 -25.80 -12.46
CA LEU A 236 3.32 -27.14 -12.65
C LEU A 236 3.00 -27.43 -14.12
N ALA A 237 2.57 -26.42 -14.89
CA ALA A 237 2.25 -26.56 -16.29
C ALA A 237 3.50 -26.56 -17.19
N TYR A 238 4.56 -25.89 -16.81
CA TYR A 238 5.78 -25.69 -17.61
C TYR A 238 6.56 -26.99 -17.83
N GLY A 239 6.99 -27.21 -19.09
CA GLY A 239 7.86 -28.32 -19.49
C GLY A 239 7.16 -29.66 -19.67
N HIS A 240 5.80 -29.65 -19.83
CA HIS A 240 5.01 -30.87 -20.07
C HIS A 240 4.43 -30.95 -21.49
N GLU A 241 4.84 -30.08 -22.39
CA GLU A 241 4.38 -30.05 -23.77
C GLU A 241 4.68 -31.38 -24.50
N SER A 242 5.88 -31.96 -24.26
CA SER A 242 6.27 -33.26 -24.81
C SER A 242 5.43 -34.43 -24.28
N ASN A 243 4.86 -34.27 -23.11
CA ASN A 243 3.94 -35.25 -22.50
C ASN A 243 2.48 -35.06 -22.98
N GLY A 244 2.25 -34.09 -23.84
CA GLY A 244 0.94 -33.80 -24.42
C GLY A 244 0.04 -32.92 -23.57
N LEU A 245 0.56 -32.15 -22.62
CA LEU A 245 -0.23 -31.17 -21.86
C LEU A 245 -0.76 -30.09 -22.81
N MET A 246 -2.06 -29.89 -22.83
CA MET A 246 -2.75 -28.85 -23.58
C MET A 246 -3.54 -27.96 -22.64
N LEU A 247 -3.27 -26.65 -22.66
CA LEU A 247 -3.91 -25.66 -21.79
C LEU A 247 -5.19 -25.15 -22.43
N ALA A 248 -6.31 -25.19 -21.70
CA ALA A 248 -7.57 -24.58 -22.08
C ALA A 248 -7.78 -23.22 -21.41
N THR A 249 -7.62 -23.14 -20.06
CA THR A 249 -7.73 -21.87 -19.32
C THR A 249 -6.67 -21.78 -18.25
N PHE A 250 -6.32 -20.52 -17.87
CA PHE A 250 -5.50 -20.22 -16.70
C PHE A 250 -6.02 -18.97 -16.02
N GLU A 251 -6.50 -19.11 -14.80
CA GLU A 251 -7.09 -17.99 -14.03
C GLU A 251 -6.54 -17.98 -12.60
N GLY A 252 -6.11 -16.82 -12.11
CA GLY A 252 -5.65 -16.67 -10.73
C GLY A 252 -5.36 -15.24 -10.34
N GLY A 253 -5.46 -15.00 -9.03
CA GLY A 253 -5.31 -13.68 -8.46
C GLY A 253 -6.51 -12.74 -8.69
N SER A 254 -6.49 -11.59 -8.03
CA SER A 254 -7.58 -10.61 -8.07
C SER A 254 -7.06 -9.17 -8.21
N LEU A 255 -6.46 -8.62 -7.17
CA LEU A 255 -5.96 -7.25 -7.08
C LEU A 255 -4.45 -7.19 -7.36
N ARG A 256 -4.00 -6.10 -7.99
CA ARG A 256 -2.57 -5.91 -8.29
C ARG A 256 -1.70 -5.78 -7.04
N ASN A 257 -2.23 -5.15 -6.00
CA ASN A 257 -1.53 -4.95 -4.73
C ASN A 257 -1.63 -6.13 -3.76
N ALA A 258 -2.18 -7.27 -4.19
CA ALA A 258 -2.28 -8.50 -3.39
C ALA A 258 -1.46 -9.64 -3.99
N ILE A 259 -0.71 -10.36 -3.15
CA ILE A 259 -0.03 -11.62 -3.54
C ILE A 259 -1.11 -12.67 -3.80
N PRO A 260 -1.16 -13.31 -4.99
CA PRO A 260 -2.20 -14.26 -5.35
C PRO A 260 -2.23 -15.48 -4.41
N ARG A 261 -3.39 -15.73 -3.79
CA ARG A 261 -3.60 -16.85 -2.87
C ARG A 261 -4.14 -18.10 -3.55
N GLU A 262 -4.82 -17.91 -4.67
CA GLU A 262 -5.49 -18.96 -5.41
C GLU A 262 -5.26 -18.81 -6.91
N SER A 263 -5.14 -19.94 -7.59
CA SER A 263 -4.99 -20.01 -9.04
C SER A 263 -5.40 -21.38 -9.55
N GLN A 264 -5.84 -21.46 -10.80
CA GLN A 264 -6.22 -22.72 -11.42
C GLN A 264 -5.95 -22.73 -12.92
N VAL A 265 -5.71 -23.94 -13.44
CA VAL A 265 -5.66 -24.22 -14.88
C VAL A 265 -6.57 -25.36 -15.23
N THR A 266 -7.23 -25.28 -16.39
CA THR A 266 -7.92 -26.44 -17.01
C THR A 266 -7.13 -26.91 -18.21
N CYS A 267 -6.95 -28.22 -18.31
CA CYS A 267 -6.07 -28.85 -19.28
C CYS A 267 -6.73 -30.06 -19.94
N ALA A 268 -6.25 -30.37 -21.13
CA ALA A 268 -6.47 -31.65 -21.76
C ALA A 268 -5.14 -32.39 -21.97
N VAL A 269 -5.20 -33.69 -22.13
CA VAL A 269 -4.06 -34.56 -22.45
C VAL A 269 -4.54 -35.76 -23.27
N PRO A 270 -3.78 -36.29 -24.24
CA PRO A 270 -4.10 -37.55 -24.85
C PRO A 270 -4.31 -38.64 -23.78
N SER A 271 -5.43 -39.36 -23.82
CA SER A 271 -5.80 -40.29 -22.73
C SER A 271 -4.74 -41.31 -22.39
N GLN A 272 -3.99 -41.76 -23.40
CA GLN A 272 -2.86 -42.69 -23.24
C GLN A 272 -1.66 -42.10 -22.46
N ASN A 273 -1.51 -40.76 -22.41
CA ASN A 273 -0.39 -40.08 -21.73
C ASN A 273 -0.79 -39.59 -20.34
N LYS A 274 -2.07 -39.66 -19.95
CA LYS A 274 -2.61 -39.07 -18.72
C LYS A 274 -1.83 -39.51 -17.48
N ASP A 275 -1.68 -40.80 -17.27
CA ASP A 275 -1.06 -41.34 -16.05
C ASP A 275 0.43 -40.94 -15.93
N THR A 276 1.15 -40.95 -17.05
CA THR A 276 2.55 -40.53 -17.09
C THR A 276 2.69 -39.03 -16.78
N LEU A 277 1.85 -38.20 -17.40
CA LEU A 277 1.81 -36.76 -17.16
C LEU A 277 1.48 -36.44 -15.69
N LEU A 278 0.38 -37.04 -15.17
CA LEU A 278 -0.06 -36.77 -13.81
C LEU A 278 0.94 -37.28 -12.76
N THR A 279 1.68 -38.36 -13.02
CA THR A 279 2.76 -38.83 -12.15
C THR A 279 3.88 -37.79 -12.08
N SER A 280 4.29 -37.22 -13.20
CA SER A 280 5.31 -36.16 -13.24
C SER A 280 4.84 -34.88 -12.54
N ILE A 281 3.56 -34.48 -12.73
CA ILE A 281 2.99 -33.31 -12.03
C ILE A 281 2.93 -33.54 -10.52
N ARG A 282 2.49 -34.72 -10.07
CA ARG A 282 2.44 -35.07 -8.62
C ARG A 282 3.83 -35.03 -7.97
N GLN A 283 4.87 -35.42 -8.68
CA GLN A 283 6.23 -35.27 -8.17
C GLN A 283 6.58 -33.80 -7.95
N LYS A 284 6.30 -32.93 -8.94
CA LYS A 284 6.51 -31.48 -8.78
C LYS A 284 5.69 -30.89 -7.64
N ILE A 285 4.44 -31.34 -7.45
CA ILE A 285 3.59 -30.92 -6.32
C ILE A 285 4.28 -31.25 -5.00
N THR A 286 4.78 -32.49 -4.85
CA THR A 286 5.50 -32.92 -3.64
C THR A 286 6.72 -32.05 -3.36
N ASP A 287 7.47 -31.69 -4.39
CA ASP A 287 8.67 -30.85 -4.27
C ASP A 287 8.29 -29.43 -3.85
N ILE A 288 7.28 -28.83 -4.50
CA ILE A 288 6.76 -27.49 -4.17
C ILE A 288 6.21 -27.45 -2.72
N GLN A 289 5.44 -28.46 -2.30
CA GLN A 289 4.93 -28.51 -0.94
C GLN A 289 6.04 -28.59 0.12
N LYS A 290 7.14 -29.30 -0.19
CA LYS A 290 8.32 -29.31 0.70
C LYS A 290 9.03 -27.96 0.73
N GLU A 291 9.19 -27.29 -0.41
CA GLU A 291 9.83 -25.98 -0.49
C GLU A 291 9.08 -24.93 0.34
N PHE A 292 7.76 -24.97 0.32
CA PHE A 292 6.93 -23.98 0.99
C PHE A 292 6.45 -24.40 2.40
N ALA A 293 6.82 -25.58 2.89
CA ALA A 293 6.25 -26.18 4.13
C ALA A 293 6.33 -25.27 5.36
N SER A 294 7.41 -24.51 5.52
CA SER A 294 7.59 -23.61 6.67
C SER A 294 6.85 -22.28 6.55
N ILE A 295 6.64 -21.81 5.32
CA ILE A 295 6.06 -20.49 5.06
C ILE A 295 4.56 -20.59 4.75
N GLU A 296 4.17 -21.67 4.04
CA GLU A 296 2.78 -21.91 3.59
C GLU A 296 2.25 -23.26 4.09
N PRO A 297 2.07 -23.43 5.41
CA PRO A 297 1.69 -24.72 5.99
C PRO A 297 0.32 -25.23 5.52
N ASN A 298 -0.53 -24.33 5.00
CA ASN A 298 -1.88 -24.64 4.52
C ASN A 298 -1.96 -24.78 2.99
N LEU A 299 -0.81 -24.76 2.28
CA LEU A 299 -0.78 -24.90 0.82
C LEU A 299 -1.40 -26.22 0.37
N GLN A 300 -2.44 -26.11 -0.43
CA GLN A 300 -3.13 -27.24 -1.06
C GLN A 300 -3.00 -27.14 -2.58
N ILE A 301 -2.55 -28.21 -3.21
CA ILE A 301 -2.49 -28.35 -4.66
C ILE A 301 -3.27 -29.58 -5.04
N GLU A 302 -4.37 -29.40 -5.76
CA GLU A 302 -5.31 -30.47 -6.09
C GLU A 302 -5.36 -30.67 -7.61
N ILE A 303 -5.44 -31.95 -8.01
CA ILE A 303 -5.74 -32.34 -9.38
C ILE A 303 -7.10 -33.04 -9.34
N SER A 304 -8.03 -32.57 -10.18
CA SER A 304 -9.35 -33.17 -10.30
C SER A 304 -9.69 -33.43 -11.77
N ASP A 305 -10.35 -34.54 -12.05
CA ASP A 305 -10.88 -34.84 -13.38
C ASP A 305 -12.06 -33.91 -13.68
N ILE A 306 -12.11 -33.43 -14.90
CA ILE A 306 -13.19 -32.60 -15.42
C ILE A 306 -13.66 -33.13 -16.78
N THR A 307 -14.80 -32.63 -17.25
CA THR A 307 -15.17 -32.83 -18.65
C THR A 307 -14.06 -32.28 -19.54
N CYS A 308 -13.60 -33.08 -20.52
CA CYS A 308 -12.53 -32.67 -21.40
C CYS A 308 -12.95 -31.40 -22.17
N PRO A 309 -12.17 -30.31 -22.13
CA PRO A 309 -12.45 -29.15 -22.96
C PRO A 309 -12.35 -29.53 -24.45
N ASP A 310 -13.24 -29.00 -25.27
CA ASP A 310 -13.26 -29.18 -26.71
C ASP A 310 -12.33 -28.25 -27.47
N GLU A 311 -11.90 -27.17 -26.81
CA GLU A 311 -10.91 -26.24 -27.33
C GLU A 311 -9.74 -26.07 -26.34
N VAL A 312 -8.53 -26.02 -26.88
CA VAL A 312 -7.28 -25.79 -26.16
C VAL A 312 -6.43 -24.77 -26.92
N MET A 313 -5.48 -24.16 -26.23
CA MET A 313 -4.50 -23.26 -26.84
C MET A 313 -3.62 -24.02 -27.85
N SER A 314 -3.22 -23.35 -28.94
CA SER A 314 -2.21 -23.91 -29.85
C SER A 314 -0.90 -24.19 -29.12
N ALA A 315 -0.20 -25.26 -29.48
CA ALA A 315 1.06 -25.66 -28.81
C ALA A 315 2.12 -24.54 -28.82
N THR A 316 2.18 -23.76 -29.92
CA THR A 316 3.11 -22.63 -30.06
C THR A 316 2.77 -21.49 -29.09
N ASP A 317 1.49 -21.10 -29.03
CA ASP A 317 1.05 -20.03 -28.14
C ASP A 317 1.19 -20.44 -26.67
N GLN A 318 0.82 -21.68 -26.32
CA GLN A 318 1.01 -22.25 -24.99
C GLN A 318 2.47 -22.14 -24.55
N LYS A 319 3.41 -22.59 -25.39
CA LYS A 319 4.83 -22.52 -25.09
C LYS A 319 5.29 -21.09 -24.83
N HIS A 320 4.92 -20.13 -25.68
CA HIS A 320 5.31 -18.73 -25.53
C HIS A 320 4.70 -18.12 -24.26
N ILE A 321 3.41 -18.31 -24.01
CA ILE A 321 2.71 -17.70 -22.87
C ILE A 321 3.20 -18.28 -21.55
N ILE A 322 3.29 -19.61 -21.43
CA ILE A 322 3.76 -20.26 -20.19
C ILE A 322 5.23 -19.94 -19.92
N SER A 323 6.07 -19.86 -20.97
CA SER A 323 7.47 -19.46 -20.81
C SER A 323 7.60 -17.99 -20.38
N ALA A 324 6.80 -17.08 -20.93
CA ALA A 324 6.82 -15.68 -20.51
C ALA A 324 6.41 -15.51 -19.05
N ILE A 325 5.34 -16.18 -18.62
CA ILE A 325 4.93 -16.17 -17.21
C ILE A 325 6.03 -16.79 -16.31
N TYR A 326 6.73 -17.82 -16.79
CA TYR A 326 7.84 -18.44 -16.05
C TYR A 326 9.02 -17.46 -15.89
N ALA A 327 9.42 -16.81 -16.96
CA ALA A 327 10.52 -15.86 -17.00
C ALA A 327 10.23 -14.53 -16.29
N ALA A 328 8.95 -14.11 -16.29
CA ALA A 328 8.54 -12.88 -15.62
C ALA A 328 8.93 -12.89 -14.14
N HIS A 329 9.72 -11.90 -13.72
CA HIS A 329 10.19 -11.78 -12.35
C HIS A 329 9.00 -11.64 -11.39
N ASN A 330 9.10 -12.26 -10.20
CA ASN A 330 8.12 -12.13 -9.12
C ASN A 330 8.84 -12.16 -7.77
N GLY A 331 8.46 -11.26 -6.88
CA GLY A 331 9.12 -11.13 -5.59
C GLY A 331 10.11 -9.95 -5.56
N VAL A 332 11.05 -10.02 -4.63
CA VAL A 332 12.11 -9.01 -4.49
C VAL A 332 13.04 -9.05 -5.71
N PHE A 333 13.20 -7.90 -6.36
CA PHE A 333 14.14 -7.74 -7.48
C PHE A 333 15.50 -7.26 -6.97
N ARG A 334 15.48 -6.28 -6.05
CA ARG A 334 16.67 -5.70 -5.45
C ARG A 334 16.41 -5.28 -4.01
N MET A 335 17.39 -5.51 -3.13
CA MET A 335 17.42 -4.94 -1.79
C MET A 335 18.14 -3.59 -1.80
N SER A 336 17.79 -2.72 -0.87
CA SER A 336 18.48 -1.43 -0.71
C SER A 336 19.96 -1.65 -0.34
N PRO A 337 20.91 -0.94 -0.97
CA PRO A 337 22.29 -0.98 -0.55
C PRO A 337 22.58 -0.11 0.68
N ASP A 338 21.66 0.80 1.03
CA ASP A 338 21.89 1.85 2.03
C ASP A 338 21.13 1.56 3.33
N ILE A 339 20.06 0.78 3.30
CA ILE A 339 19.21 0.44 4.45
C ILE A 339 19.08 -1.09 4.52
N GLU A 340 19.49 -1.65 5.65
CA GLU A 340 19.41 -3.09 5.91
C GLU A 340 17.95 -3.55 5.89
N ASP A 341 17.70 -4.75 5.35
CA ASP A 341 16.39 -5.41 5.22
C ASP A 341 15.33 -4.65 4.40
N LEU A 342 15.63 -3.49 3.84
CA LEU A 342 14.71 -2.76 2.98
C LEU A 342 14.70 -3.33 1.57
N VAL A 343 13.52 -3.66 1.05
CA VAL A 343 13.30 -3.93 -0.38
C VAL A 343 13.37 -2.61 -1.15
N GLU A 344 14.31 -2.48 -2.09
CA GLU A 344 14.34 -1.33 -2.99
C GLU A 344 13.36 -1.50 -4.14
N ALA A 345 13.39 -2.67 -4.82
CA ALA A 345 12.54 -2.91 -5.97
C ALA A 345 11.94 -4.33 -5.95
N SER A 346 10.71 -4.45 -6.40
CA SER A 346 9.98 -5.72 -6.45
C SER A 346 8.95 -5.75 -7.56
N ASN A 347 8.45 -6.95 -7.86
CA ASN A 347 7.29 -7.16 -8.73
C ASN A 347 6.37 -8.25 -8.19
N ASN A 348 5.08 -8.07 -8.39
CA ASN A 348 4.06 -9.07 -8.13
C ASN A 348 3.33 -9.43 -9.43
N VAL A 349 3.41 -10.69 -9.86
CA VAL A 349 2.57 -11.24 -10.93
C VAL A 349 1.18 -11.51 -10.34
N ALA A 350 0.38 -10.46 -10.31
CA ALA A 350 -0.81 -10.35 -9.45
C ALA A 350 -2.02 -11.11 -9.99
N LYS A 351 -2.30 -10.99 -11.29
CA LYS A 351 -3.48 -11.61 -11.89
C LYS A 351 -3.14 -12.19 -13.26
N ILE A 352 -3.65 -13.39 -13.50
CA ILE A 352 -3.61 -14.05 -14.81
C ILE A 352 -5.04 -14.39 -15.21
N GLU A 353 -5.38 -14.07 -16.44
CA GLU A 353 -6.67 -14.40 -17.05
C GLU A 353 -6.44 -14.83 -18.49
N ILE A 354 -6.46 -16.14 -18.71
CA ILE A 354 -6.25 -16.76 -20.03
C ILE A 354 -7.44 -17.65 -20.33
N LYS A 355 -8.29 -17.18 -21.25
CA LYS A 355 -9.50 -17.87 -21.71
C LYS A 355 -10.03 -17.24 -22.99
N ASN A 356 -10.83 -17.99 -23.74
CA ASN A 356 -11.56 -17.48 -24.91
C ASN A 356 -10.65 -16.77 -25.93
N GLY A 357 -9.46 -17.31 -26.22
CA GLY A 357 -8.54 -16.72 -27.19
C GLY A 357 -7.79 -15.47 -26.70
N GLN A 358 -7.97 -15.09 -25.45
CA GLN A 358 -7.33 -13.91 -24.84
C GLN A 358 -6.44 -14.31 -23.66
N ALA A 359 -5.24 -13.73 -23.60
CA ALA A 359 -4.34 -13.82 -22.47
C ALA A 359 -4.10 -12.42 -21.91
N LYS A 360 -4.34 -12.24 -20.59
CA LYS A 360 -4.11 -10.98 -19.88
C LYS A 360 -3.37 -11.27 -18.59
N ILE A 361 -2.24 -10.58 -18.41
CA ILE A 361 -1.38 -10.69 -17.22
C ILE A 361 -1.23 -9.31 -16.63
N LEU A 362 -1.52 -9.19 -15.33
CA LEU A 362 -1.42 -7.94 -14.59
C LEU A 362 -0.33 -8.07 -13.54
N CYS A 363 0.68 -7.18 -13.61
CA CYS A 363 1.73 -7.06 -12.63
C CYS A 363 1.69 -5.70 -11.97
N LEU A 364 2.27 -5.59 -10.76
CA LEU A 364 2.57 -4.35 -10.08
C LEU A 364 4.03 -4.34 -9.70
N THR A 365 4.78 -3.42 -10.28
CA THR A 365 6.17 -3.14 -9.88
C THR A 365 6.19 -2.05 -8.82
N ARG A 366 7.12 -2.15 -7.87
CA ARG A 366 7.33 -1.15 -6.83
C ARG A 366 8.82 -0.85 -6.69
N SER A 367 9.15 0.40 -6.41
CA SER A 367 10.48 0.80 -5.97
C SER A 367 10.47 2.19 -5.32
N SER A 368 11.34 2.40 -4.34
CA SER A 368 11.64 3.73 -3.79
C SER A 368 12.54 4.57 -4.70
N VAL A 369 13.16 3.93 -5.72
CA VAL A 369 14.05 4.56 -6.70
C VAL A 369 13.41 4.51 -8.09
N GLU A 370 13.13 5.66 -8.68
CA GLU A 370 12.42 5.77 -9.96
C GLU A 370 13.07 4.99 -11.10
N SER A 371 14.41 5.07 -11.24
CA SER A 371 15.15 4.35 -12.28
C SER A 371 15.08 2.83 -12.08
N SER A 372 15.11 2.34 -10.84
CA SER A 372 14.94 0.92 -10.52
C SER A 372 13.51 0.43 -10.80
N LYS A 373 12.48 1.25 -10.51
CA LYS A 373 11.07 0.96 -10.86
C LYS A 373 10.92 0.75 -12.37
N LEU A 374 11.48 1.68 -13.15
CA LEU A 374 11.47 1.60 -14.61
C LEU A 374 12.23 0.39 -15.15
N ASP A 375 13.39 0.04 -14.55
CA ASP A 375 14.18 -1.11 -14.97
C ASP A 375 13.41 -2.42 -14.81
N VAL A 376 12.74 -2.63 -13.67
CA VAL A 376 11.87 -3.79 -13.45
C VAL A 376 10.72 -3.82 -14.45
N ALA A 377 10.05 -2.69 -14.67
CA ALA A 377 8.93 -2.60 -15.61
C ALA A 377 9.38 -2.88 -17.06
N GLN A 378 10.54 -2.37 -17.48
CA GLN A 378 11.13 -2.63 -18.81
C GLN A 378 11.57 -4.08 -18.97
N SER A 379 12.11 -4.71 -17.93
CA SER A 379 12.46 -6.13 -17.93
C SER A 379 11.21 -7.00 -18.15
N LEU A 380 10.11 -6.70 -17.46
CA LEU A 380 8.82 -7.37 -17.68
C LEU A 380 8.27 -7.13 -19.08
N LYS A 381 8.31 -5.88 -19.55
CA LYS A 381 7.89 -5.51 -20.90
C LYS A 381 8.66 -6.33 -21.93
N SER A 382 9.99 -6.35 -21.85
CA SER A 382 10.83 -7.12 -22.77
C SER A 382 10.49 -8.62 -22.72
N THR A 383 10.29 -9.18 -21.54
CA THR A 383 9.91 -10.58 -21.35
C THR A 383 8.59 -10.92 -22.05
N PHE A 384 7.57 -10.09 -21.89
CA PHE A 384 6.25 -10.33 -22.48
C PHE A 384 6.23 -10.02 -23.99
N GLU A 385 6.91 -8.96 -24.44
CA GLU A 385 6.98 -8.62 -25.87
C GLU A 385 7.71 -9.70 -26.68
N LEU A 386 8.80 -10.30 -26.15
CA LEU A 386 9.46 -11.46 -26.77
C LEU A 386 8.50 -12.65 -26.97
N ALA A 387 7.48 -12.77 -26.14
CA ALA A 387 6.43 -13.78 -26.26
C ALA A 387 5.21 -13.30 -27.07
N GLY A 388 5.28 -12.13 -27.70
CA GLY A 388 4.25 -11.57 -28.57
C GLY A 388 3.06 -10.93 -27.83
N PHE A 389 3.27 -10.43 -26.62
CA PHE A 389 2.27 -9.62 -25.92
C PHE A 389 2.42 -8.15 -26.26
N ASP A 390 1.31 -7.43 -26.27
CA ASP A 390 1.28 -5.98 -26.18
C ASP A 390 1.38 -5.59 -24.69
N VAL A 391 2.29 -4.65 -24.34
CA VAL A 391 2.51 -4.25 -22.96
C VAL A 391 2.27 -2.78 -22.76
N VAL A 392 1.42 -2.45 -21.79
CA VAL A 392 1.07 -1.08 -21.42
C VAL A 392 1.43 -0.82 -19.95
N PHE A 393 2.09 0.32 -19.69
CA PHE A 393 2.31 0.86 -18.37
C PHE A 393 1.19 1.84 -18.00
N SER A 394 0.73 1.79 -16.76
CA SER A 394 -0.30 2.69 -16.23
C SER A 394 -0.19 2.81 -14.71
N GLY A 395 -0.99 3.70 -14.10
CA GLY A 395 -1.04 3.82 -12.64
C GLY A 395 0.31 4.17 -12.02
N ASP A 396 1.14 4.92 -12.75
CA ASP A 396 2.46 5.34 -12.27
C ASP A 396 2.34 6.38 -11.17
N TYR A 397 2.95 6.09 -10.02
CA TYR A 397 3.17 7.07 -8.96
C TYR A 397 4.61 6.97 -8.44
N PRO A 398 5.22 8.12 -8.05
CA PRO A 398 6.62 8.16 -7.67
C PRO A 398 6.85 7.54 -6.30
N GLY A 399 8.07 7.01 -6.10
CA GLY A 399 8.59 6.71 -4.78
C GLY A 399 9.20 7.95 -4.11
N TRP A 400 9.47 7.79 -2.84
CA TRP A 400 10.26 8.71 -2.04
C TRP A 400 11.58 8.01 -1.69
N THR A 401 12.65 8.43 -2.37
CA THR A 401 13.96 7.82 -2.18
C THR A 401 14.49 8.15 -0.79
N PRO A 402 14.86 7.14 0.01
CA PRO A 402 15.37 7.35 1.35
C PRO A 402 16.61 8.26 1.38
N ASN A 403 16.62 9.23 2.31
CA ASN A 403 17.76 10.11 2.55
C ASN A 403 18.27 9.95 3.98
N ILE A 404 19.25 9.07 4.19
CA ILE A 404 19.89 8.83 5.49
C ILE A 404 20.74 10.01 6.00
N HIS A 405 20.99 11.02 5.16
CA HIS A 405 21.74 12.24 5.50
C HIS A 405 20.84 13.45 5.72
N SER A 406 19.53 13.25 5.83
CA SER A 406 18.56 14.32 6.07
C SER A 406 18.88 15.07 7.37
N PRO A 407 19.01 16.41 7.34
CA PRO A 407 19.19 17.21 8.55
C PRO A 407 18.06 17.04 9.56
N ILE A 408 16.80 16.96 9.10
CA ILE A 408 15.66 16.78 10.01
C ILE A 408 15.63 15.38 10.62
N LEU A 409 16.09 14.34 9.91
CA LEU A 409 16.25 12.99 10.46
C LEU A 409 17.17 13.01 11.68
N ASN A 410 18.33 13.69 11.58
CA ASN A 410 19.28 13.80 12.70
C ASN A 410 18.64 14.48 13.91
N VAL A 411 17.78 15.48 13.71
CA VAL A 411 17.03 16.13 14.79
C VAL A 411 16.08 15.14 15.46
N LEU A 412 15.25 14.44 14.68
CA LEU A 412 14.26 13.50 15.22
C LEU A 412 14.93 12.34 15.96
N THR A 413 15.94 11.70 15.38
CA THR A 413 16.63 10.55 16.01
C THR A 413 17.30 10.94 17.32
N SER A 414 17.97 12.11 17.36
CA SER A 414 18.61 12.62 18.58
C SER A 414 17.59 12.97 19.68
N LEU A 415 16.46 13.58 19.31
CA LEU A 415 15.38 13.90 20.23
C LEU A 415 14.72 12.63 20.77
N TYR A 416 14.45 11.66 19.90
CA TYR A 416 13.82 10.40 20.28
C TYR A 416 14.68 9.65 21.30
N GLU A 417 15.98 9.51 21.03
CA GLU A 417 16.94 8.88 21.97
C GLU A 417 16.99 9.62 23.31
N LYS A 418 17.04 10.95 23.27
CA LYS A 418 17.06 11.79 24.49
C LYS A 418 15.79 11.63 25.33
N MET A 419 14.61 11.53 24.66
CA MET A 419 13.32 11.47 25.35
C MET A 419 12.98 10.07 25.87
N HIS A 420 13.39 9.01 25.14
CA HIS A 420 12.94 7.65 25.39
C HIS A 420 14.06 6.68 25.80
N GLY A 421 15.34 7.10 25.73
CA GLY A 421 16.49 6.28 26.12
C GLY A 421 16.78 5.10 25.20
N GLN A 422 16.18 5.10 24.00
CA GLN A 422 16.37 4.10 22.96
C GLN A 422 16.38 4.77 21.57
N HIS A 423 16.99 4.12 20.59
CA HIS A 423 16.99 4.61 19.23
C HIS A 423 15.63 4.36 18.55
N ALA A 424 15.18 5.29 17.74
CA ALA A 424 14.07 5.05 16.82
C ALA A 424 14.53 4.15 15.68
N SER A 425 13.63 3.30 15.19
CA SER A 425 13.82 2.56 13.93
C SER A 425 13.70 3.51 12.76
N VAL A 426 14.81 3.73 12.04
CA VAL A 426 14.78 4.50 10.78
C VAL A 426 14.46 3.55 9.65
N VAL A 427 13.30 3.72 9.03
CA VAL A 427 12.75 2.78 8.06
C VAL A 427 12.32 3.47 6.76
N ALA A 428 11.99 2.68 5.78
CA ALA A 428 11.27 3.12 4.59
C ALA A 428 10.20 2.09 4.25
N CYS A 429 9.00 2.57 3.97
CA CYS A 429 7.87 1.71 3.68
C CYS A 429 7.93 1.20 2.23
N HIS A 430 7.84 -0.11 2.01
CA HIS A 430 7.72 -0.65 0.63
C HIS A 430 6.27 -0.62 0.12
N ALA A 431 5.53 0.42 0.53
CA ALA A 431 4.20 0.80 0.04
C ALA A 431 4.22 2.28 -0.35
N GLY A 432 3.09 2.83 -0.82
CA GLY A 432 3.00 4.25 -1.15
C GLY A 432 2.76 5.10 0.09
N LEU A 433 3.33 6.30 0.11
CA LEU A 433 3.00 7.41 1.00
C LEU A 433 2.92 8.69 0.17
N GLU A 434 2.13 9.64 0.59
CA GLU A 434 1.98 10.92 -0.12
C GLU A 434 3.28 11.69 -0.28
N CYS A 435 4.25 11.49 0.63
CA CYS A 435 5.60 12.07 0.53
C CYS A 435 6.29 11.80 -0.80
N GLY A 436 6.10 10.60 -1.39
CA GLY A 436 6.63 10.29 -2.72
C GLY A 436 6.07 11.20 -3.81
N ILE A 437 4.77 11.44 -3.77
CA ILE A 437 4.06 12.28 -4.73
C ILE A 437 4.39 13.76 -4.51
N LEU A 438 4.35 14.21 -3.26
CA LEU A 438 4.66 15.59 -2.88
C LEU A 438 6.10 15.97 -3.25
N GLY A 439 7.05 15.03 -3.08
CA GLY A 439 8.46 15.22 -3.45
C GLY A 439 8.69 15.50 -4.93
N ARG A 440 7.80 15.05 -5.81
CA ARG A 440 7.87 15.41 -7.25
C ARG A 440 7.74 16.91 -7.47
N ASN A 441 6.82 17.56 -6.75
CA ASN A 441 6.54 18.99 -6.89
C ASN A 441 7.42 19.86 -5.97
N TYR A 442 7.97 19.23 -4.91
CA TYR A 442 8.82 19.90 -3.90
C TYR A 442 10.15 19.15 -3.69
N PRO A 443 11.01 19.01 -4.73
CA PRO A 443 12.20 18.14 -4.69
C PRO A 443 13.31 18.61 -3.73
N LYS A 444 13.20 19.82 -3.19
CA LYS A 444 14.15 20.38 -2.21
C LYS A 444 13.64 20.32 -0.77
N MET A 445 12.39 19.93 -0.57
CA MET A 445 11.77 19.84 0.75
C MET A 445 12.32 18.60 1.47
N ASP A 446 12.87 18.81 2.67
CA ASP A 446 13.36 17.72 3.51
C ASP A 446 12.16 17.09 4.21
N MET A 447 11.89 15.82 3.91
CA MET A 447 10.65 15.14 4.34
C MET A 447 10.95 14.03 5.33
N ILE A 448 10.03 13.83 6.27
CA ILE A 448 10.07 12.74 7.24
C ILE A 448 8.64 12.38 7.65
N SER A 449 8.41 11.08 7.95
CA SER A 449 7.12 10.63 8.48
C SER A 449 7.30 9.95 9.82
N TYR A 450 6.37 10.19 10.74
CA TYR A 450 6.29 9.56 12.06
C TYR A 450 4.86 9.65 12.57
N GLY A 451 4.50 8.83 13.56
CA GLY A 451 3.12 8.80 14.03
C GLY A 451 2.93 8.00 15.33
N PRO A 452 1.69 7.81 15.77
CA PRO A 452 1.35 6.97 16.91
C PRO A 452 1.15 5.52 16.49
N THR A 453 1.11 4.59 17.47
CA THR A 453 0.80 3.19 17.20
C THR A 453 -0.69 3.01 16.89
N ILE A 454 -0.98 2.67 15.64
CA ILE A 454 -2.28 2.27 15.11
C ILE A 454 -2.20 0.79 14.71
N LYS A 455 -3.21 0.01 14.99
CA LYS A 455 -3.27 -1.40 14.60
C LYS A 455 -4.61 -1.73 13.94
N GLY A 456 -4.53 -2.56 12.93
CA GLY A 456 -5.71 -2.99 12.19
C GLY A 456 -6.37 -1.90 11.37
N ALA A 457 -5.60 -0.89 10.92
CA ALA A 457 -6.06 0.10 9.96
C ALA A 457 -6.77 -0.56 8.78
N HIS A 458 -7.69 0.15 8.14
CA HIS A 458 -8.53 -0.31 7.03
C HIS A 458 -9.49 -1.46 7.38
N SER A 459 -9.71 -1.74 8.67
CA SER A 459 -10.65 -2.78 9.12
C SER A 459 -11.49 -2.32 10.32
N PRO A 460 -12.63 -2.99 10.61
CA PRO A 460 -13.40 -2.71 11.82
C PRO A 460 -12.69 -3.03 13.15
N ASP A 461 -11.50 -3.64 13.08
CA ASP A 461 -10.63 -3.91 14.23
C ASP A 461 -9.62 -2.79 14.49
N GLU A 462 -9.68 -1.72 13.71
CA GLU A 462 -8.82 -0.54 13.85
C GLU A 462 -8.87 0.02 15.26
N LYS A 463 -7.68 0.31 15.79
CA LYS A 463 -7.50 0.86 17.13
C LYS A 463 -6.22 1.67 17.22
N VAL A 464 -6.24 2.72 18.04
CA VAL A 464 -5.07 3.56 18.34
C VAL A 464 -4.70 3.47 19.83
N ASN A 465 -3.41 3.37 20.12
CA ASN A 465 -2.91 3.24 21.48
C ASN A 465 -2.84 4.61 22.17
N ILE A 466 -3.47 4.74 23.35
CA ILE A 466 -3.60 6.01 24.09
C ILE A 466 -2.24 6.50 24.58
N THR A 467 -1.43 5.61 25.15
CA THR A 467 -0.08 5.95 25.63
C THR A 467 0.82 6.38 24.48
N SER A 468 0.72 5.71 23.34
CA SER A 468 1.45 6.05 22.12
C SER A 468 1.05 7.43 21.56
N VAL A 469 -0.22 7.79 21.58
CA VAL A 469 -0.68 9.14 21.17
C VAL A 469 -0.05 10.22 22.07
N LEU A 470 0.04 9.99 23.38
CA LEU A 470 0.71 10.92 24.28
C LEU A 470 2.22 11.03 24.00
N LYS A 471 2.88 9.89 23.71
CA LYS A 471 4.29 9.84 23.31
C LYS A 471 4.52 10.63 22.01
N PHE A 472 3.73 10.37 20.99
CA PHE A 472 3.74 11.06 19.70
C PHE A 472 3.49 12.56 19.84
N TRP A 473 2.50 12.99 20.65
CA TRP A 473 2.22 14.39 20.93
C TRP A 473 3.44 15.09 21.53
N ASN A 474 4.02 14.54 22.62
CA ASN A 474 5.17 15.12 23.28
C ASN A 474 6.39 15.19 22.34
N PHE A 475 6.60 14.15 21.53
CA PHE A 475 7.67 14.12 20.54
C PHE A 475 7.48 15.21 19.47
N THR A 476 6.27 15.39 18.97
CA THR A 476 5.94 16.46 18.01
C THR A 476 6.22 17.84 18.60
N LEU A 477 5.85 18.10 19.86
CA LEU A 477 6.14 19.38 20.51
C LEU A 477 7.64 19.64 20.64
N GLU A 478 8.43 18.63 20.95
CA GLU A 478 9.89 18.78 21.03
C GLU A 478 10.52 18.96 19.64
N ILE A 479 10.01 18.30 18.60
CA ILE A 479 10.45 18.53 17.20
C ILE A 479 10.23 20.00 16.83
N LEU A 480 9.04 20.54 17.07
CA LEU A 480 8.71 21.94 16.72
C LEU A 480 9.68 22.94 17.33
N LYS A 481 10.07 22.76 18.59
CA LYS A 481 11.06 23.61 19.30
C LYS A 481 12.46 23.51 18.71
N ASN A 482 12.81 22.36 18.12
CA ASN A 482 14.16 22.05 17.65
C ASN A 482 14.30 22.10 16.13
N ILE A 483 13.32 22.63 15.41
CA ILE A 483 13.45 22.87 13.96
C ILE A 483 14.69 23.75 13.69
N PRO A 484 15.56 23.39 12.71
CA PRO A 484 16.78 24.16 12.41
C PRO A 484 16.53 25.64 12.11
N VAL A 485 17.50 26.49 12.44
CA VAL A 485 17.47 27.90 12.04
C VAL A 485 17.63 28.06 10.51
N LYS A 486 17.11 29.12 9.96
CA LYS A 486 17.39 29.53 8.59
C LYS A 486 18.89 29.84 8.44
N GLU A 487 19.46 29.42 7.32
CA GLU A 487 20.85 29.75 6.95
C GLU A 487 20.98 31.22 6.55
#